data_d059532b7d6fa58da7c6a45eebc1952d
#
_entry.id   d059532b7d6fa58da7c6a45eebc1952d
#
_cell.length_a   1.000
_cell.length_b   1.000
_cell.length_c   1.000
_cell.angle_alpha   90.00
_cell.angle_beta   90.00
_cell.angle_gamma   90.00
#
_symmetry.space_group_name_H-M   'P 1'
#
loop_
_entity.id
_entity.type
_entity.pdbx_description
1 polymer ?
#
loop_
_entity_poly.entity_id
_entity_poly.type
_entity_poly.pdbx_seq_one_letter_code
_entity_poly.pdbx_strand_id
1 'polypeptide(L)'
;MGAVNAFARTIVVITKNPKLLLIPLIISIILSPVSAYLVKEMPMFGSFSEFQEGGNESVIFEEHGAFSEEMLAEFANFFKFLLIFMVISLLLQALSEYAMIKGALMAEEGREYSLVDLIYEGIMHVFQVFLTILIVGIISFAVLSIPLFVFGVLLFISGGNPALVFLLFLVEIPLVLFVIGASSMAVPIYVMSNSISASLACFSLAFRNKLSSVTFGALLAVSIFFLLAVPASFIGVLFFGRTDFMANLIANLLQAPFQAIIQALVAIGGLMLYLELSEKEKEEKLLEFEF
;
A
#
# COMPACT_ATOMS: atom_id res chain seq x y z
N MET A 1 21.11 -11.45 -5.03
CA MET A 1 20.45 -12.04 -6.22
C MET A 1 18.98 -12.40 -5.95
N GLY A 2 18.61 -12.86 -4.76
CA GLY A 2 17.24 -13.28 -4.43
C GLY A 2 16.11 -12.27 -4.72
N ALA A 3 16.30 -10.99 -4.41
CA ALA A 3 15.29 -9.96 -4.66
C ALA A 3 14.92 -9.79 -6.14
N VAL A 4 15.91 -9.78 -7.03
CA VAL A 4 15.69 -9.63 -8.48
C VAL A 4 15.02 -10.88 -9.03
N ASN A 5 15.42 -12.07 -8.59
CA ASN A 5 14.79 -13.33 -8.98
C ASN A 5 13.33 -13.37 -8.51
N ALA A 6 13.06 -13.01 -7.24
CA ALA A 6 11.71 -12.93 -6.70
C ALA A 6 10.83 -11.98 -7.52
N PHE A 7 11.33 -10.80 -7.84
CA PHE A 7 10.62 -9.82 -8.65
C PHE A 7 10.35 -10.31 -10.08
N ALA A 8 11.34 -10.93 -10.73
CA ALA A 8 11.19 -11.52 -12.07
C ALA A 8 10.16 -12.66 -12.07
N ARG A 9 10.21 -13.56 -11.07
CA ARG A 9 9.20 -14.63 -10.89
C ARG A 9 7.80 -14.04 -10.70
N THR A 10 7.65 -12.95 -9.94
CA THR A 10 6.38 -12.25 -9.77
C THR A 10 5.77 -11.86 -11.12
N ILE A 11 6.56 -11.23 -12.00
CA ILE A 11 6.09 -10.82 -13.32
C ILE A 11 5.68 -12.05 -14.14
N VAL A 12 6.47 -13.13 -14.09
CA VAL A 12 6.17 -14.38 -14.81
C VAL A 12 4.86 -15.01 -14.30
N VAL A 13 4.64 -15.06 -12.98
CA VAL A 13 3.40 -15.62 -12.42
C VAL A 13 2.19 -14.79 -12.82
N ILE A 14 2.27 -13.47 -12.74
CA ILE A 14 1.18 -12.56 -13.13
C ILE A 14 0.86 -12.72 -14.62
N THR A 15 1.88 -12.74 -15.48
CA THR A 15 1.67 -12.83 -16.95
C THR A 15 1.14 -14.19 -17.39
N LYS A 16 1.56 -15.27 -16.73
CA LYS A 16 1.03 -16.62 -16.99
C LYS A 16 -0.37 -16.84 -16.44
N ASN A 17 -0.76 -16.11 -15.39
CA ASN A 17 -2.03 -16.26 -14.68
C ASN A 17 -2.82 -14.94 -14.61
N PRO A 18 -3.16 -14.31 -15.74
CA PRO A 18 -3.82 -13.00 -15.75
C PRO A 18 -5.21 -13.02 -15.08
N LYS A 19 -5.82 -14.20 -14.94
CA LYS A 19 -7.09 -14.38 -14.22
C LYS A 19 -7.00 -13.87 -12.76
N LEU A 20 -5.83 -13.96 -12.11
CA LEU A 20 -5.66 -13.47 -10.74
C LEU A 20 -5.87 -11.96 -10.62
N LEU A 21 -5.59 -11.18 -11.68
CA LEU A 21 -5.84 -9.74 -11.72
C LEU A 21 -7.33 -9.38 -11.69
N LEU A 22 -8.24 -10.31 -12.03
CA LEU A 22 -9.67 -10.04 -12.03
C LEU A 22 -10.20 -9.77 -10.62
N ILE A 23 -9.62 -10.39 -9.59
CA ILE A 23 -10.07 -10.21 -8.20
C ILE A 23 -9.85 -8.74 -7.75
N PRO A 24 -8.62 -8.20 -7.75
CA PRO A 24 -8.40 -6.80 -7.38
C PRO A 24 -9.06 -5.81 -8.36
N LEU A 25 -9.19 -6.16 -9.64
CA LEU A 25 -9.87 -5.31 -10.62
C LEU A 25 -11.34 -5.12 -10.28
N ILE A 26 -12.07 -6.20 -9.98
CA ILE A 26 -13.47 -6.14 -9.58
C ILE A 26 -13.62 -5.31 -8.30
N ILE A 27 -12.75 -5.52 -7.31
CA ILE A 27 -12.77 -4.75 -6.06
C ILE A 27 -12.53 -3.26 -6.33
N SER A 28 -11.55 -2.92 -7.16
CA SER A 28 -11.27 -1.53 -7.53
C SER A 28 -12.45 -0.87 -8.25
N ILE A 29 -13.16 -1.59 -9.13
CA ILE A 29 -14.36 -1.11 -9.80
C ILE A 29 -15.50 -0.88 -8.81
N ILE A 30 -15.71 -1.80 -7.85
CA ILE A 30 -16.75 -1.68 -6.82
C ILE A 30 -16.49 -0.47 -5.90
N LEU A 31 -15.21 -0.21 -5.56
CA LEU A 31 -14.83 0.91 -4.69
C LEU A 31 -14.81 2.27 -5.41
N SER A 32 -14.72 2.28 -6.75
CA SER A 32 -14.61 3.52 -7.54
C SER A 32 -15.73 4.54 -7.28
N PRO A 33 -17.04 4.17 -7.20
CA PRO A 33 -18.10 5.14 -6.93
C PRO A 33 -17.98 5.78 -5.54
N VAL A 34 -17.61 4.98 -4.53
CA VAL A 34 -17.48 5.47 -3.15
C VAL A 34 -16.26 6.39 -3.03
N SER A 35 -15.16 6.03 -3.68
CA SER A 35 -13.96 6.88 -3.75
C SER A 35 -14.25 8.20 -4.48
N ALA A 36 -14.99 8.18 -5.59
CA ALA A 36 -15.39 9.39 -6.32
C ALA A 36 -16.29 10.30 -5.48
N TYR A 37 -17.19 9.72 -4.70
CA TYR A 37 -18.04 10.47 -3.77
C TYR A 37 -17.21 11.13 -2.65
N LEU A 38 -16.26 10.39 -2.05
CA LEU A 38 -15.37 10.92 -1.02
C LEU A 38 -14.56 12.14 -1.50
N VAL A 39 -14.02 12.06 -2.71
CA VAL A 39 -13.25 13.19 -3.30
C VAL A 39 -14.13 14.41 -3.48
N LYS A 40 -15.39 14.23 -3.93
CA LYS A 40 -16.36 15.32 -4.10
C LYS A 40 -16.72 16.00 -2.77
N GLU A 41 -16.93 15.22 -1.71
CA GLU A 41 -17.34 15.72 -0.39
C GLU A 41 -16.15 16.18 0.48
N MET A 42 -14.93 16.20 -0.06
CA MET A 42 -13.75 16.59 0.71
C MET A 42 -13.75 18.10 0.98
N PRO A 43 -13.90 18.57 2.23
CA PRO A 43 -14.15 19.98 2.56
C PRO A 43 -13.00 20.93 2.15
N MET A 44 -11.78 20.39 1.96
CA MET A 44 -10.60 21.19 1.64
C MET A 44 -10.52 21.67 0.19
N PHE A 45 -11.24 21.04 -0.75
CA PHE A 45 -11.15 21.43 -2.17
C PHE A 45 -12.06 22.61 -2.54
N GLY A 46 -13.16 22.82 -1.81
CA GLY A 46 -14.04 23.99 -2.02
C GLY A 46 -13.35 25.31 -1.69
N SER A 47 -12.57 25.35 -0.60
CA SER A 47 -11.86 26.55 -0.17
C SER A 47 -10.63 26.88 -1.02
N PHE A 48 -9.99 25.91 -1.69
CA PHE A 48 -8.88 26.17 -2.60
C PHE A 48 -9.32 26.76 -3.95
N SER A 49 -10.52 26.43 -4.44
CA SER A 49 -11.05 27.02 -5.69
C SER A 49 -11.45 28.48 -5.49
N GLU A 50 -11.97 28.86 -4.33
CA GLU A 50 -12.27 30.24 -3.98
C GLU A 50 -11.00 31.10 -3.84
N PHE A 51 -9.87 30.52 -3.40
CA PHE A 51 -8.59 31.21 -3.36
C PHE A 51 -8.02 31.53 -4.76
N GLN A 52 -8.41 30.79 -5.79
CA GLN A 52 -7.90 30.98 -7.15
C GLN A 52 -8.73 31.97 -7.98
N GLU A 53 -10.02 32.17 -7.65
CA GLU A 53 -10.88 33.14 -8.33
C GLU A 53 -10.84 34.55 -7.72
N GLY A 54 -10.39 34.69 -6.48
CA GLY A 54 -10.25 35.98 -5.79
C GLY A 54 -8.88 36.61 -5.94
N GLY A 55 -8.54 37.05 -7.16
CA GLY A 55 -7.40 37.95 -7.35
C GLY A 55 -7.65 39.31 -6.67
N ASN A 56 -6.78 39.66 -5.69
CA ASN A 56 -6.67 40.99 -5.05
C ASN A 56 -7.64 41.39 -3.94
N GLU A 57 -7.91 40.52 -3.00
CA GLU A 57 -8.23 41.02 -1.65
C GLU A 57 -7.28 40.37 -0.64
N SER A 58 -6.53 41.24 0.06
CA SER A 58 -5.75 40.88 1.23
C SER A 58 -6.68 40.20 2.22
N VAL A 59 -6.60 38.85 2.31
CA VAL A 59 -7.25 38.09 3.36
C VAL A 59 -6.62 38.55 4.67
N ILE A 60 -7.23 39.57 5.26
CA ILE A 60 -7.03 39.90 6.66
C ILE A 60 -7.46 38.63 7.40
N PHE A 61 -6.50 37.97 8.04
CA PHE A 61 -6.80 36.99 9.08
C PHE A 61 -7.53 37.75 10.20
N GLU A 62 -8.82 37.97 10.02
CA GLU A 62 -9.66 38.37 11.11
C GLU A 62 -9.67 37.26 12.12
N GLU A 63 -9.40 37.64 13.32
CA GLU A 63 -9.25 36.92 14.58
C GLU A 63 -10.56 36.17 15.00
N HIS A 64 -11.10 35.33 14.10
CA HIS A 64 -12.18 34.39 14.39
C HIS A 64 -11.62 32.96 14.39
N GLY A 65 -10.72 32.73 15.34
CA GLY A 65 -10.05 31.43 15.57
C GLY A 65 -10.93 30.36 16.19
N ALA A 66 -12.21 30.29 15.87
CA ALA A 66 -13.06 29.17 16.24
C ALA A 66 -13.74 28.63 14.97
N PHE A 67 -13.39 27.40 14.59
CA PHE A 67 -14.19 26.63 13.63
C PHE A 67 -15.65 26.70 14.09
N SER A 68 -16.58 27.08 13.20
CA SER A 68 -18.00 27.09 13.55
C SER A 68 -18.44 25.67 13.95
N GLU A 69 -19.40 25.56 14.88
CA GLU A 69 -19.91 24.24 15.29
C GLU A 69 -20.43 23.43 14.09
N GLU A 70 -21.00 24.09 13.09
CA GLU A 70 -21.44 23.48 11.84
C GLU A 70 -20.26 22.88 11.04
N MET A 71 -19.17 23.62 10.89
CA MET A 71 -17.96 23.12 10.20
C MET A 71 -17.34 21.94 10.94
N LEU A 72 -17.29 21.98 12.28
CA LEU A 72 -16.82 20.84 13.10
C LEU A 72 -17.72 19.60 12.92
N ALA A 73 -19.03 19.79 12.83
CA ALA A 73 -19.98 18.70 12.59
C ALA A 73 -19.82 18.10 11.20
N GLU A 74 -19.62 18.92 10.17
CA GLU A 74 -19.35 18.44 8.81
C GLU A 74 -18.03 17.66 8.75
N PHE A 75 -16.96 18.17 9.33
CA PHE A 75 -15.69 17.44 9.46
C PHE A 75 -15.85 16.12 10.19
N ALA A 76 -16.58 16.10 11.31
CA ALA A 76 -16.81 14.88 12.07
C ALA A 76 -17.57 13.82 11.24
N ASN A 77 -18.59 14.23 10.50
CA ASN A 77 -19.35 13.34 9.62
C ASN A 77 -18.49 12.82 8.46
N PHE A 78 -17.69 13.69 7.83
CA PHE A 78 -16.76 13.29 6.78
C PHE A 78 -15.74 12.27 7.29
N PHE A 79 -15.11 12.53 8.46
CA PHE A 79 -14.15 11.59 9.07
C PHE A 79 -14.78 10.26 9.43
N LYS A 80 -16.00 10.26 9.94
CA LYS A 80 -16.75 9.03 10.24
C LYS A 80 -16.98 8.20 8.96
N PHE A 81 -17.40 8.83 7.87
CA PHE A 81 -17.61 8.18 6.60
C PHE A 81 -16.28 7.66 6.00
N LEU A 82 -15.22 8.48 6.07
CA LEU A 82 -13.87 8.11 5.64
C LEU A 82 -13.36 6.88 6.41
N LEU A 83 -13.55 6.83 7.72
CA LEU A 83 -13.12 5.70 8.55
C LEU A 83 -13.87 4.41 8.18
N ILE A 84 -15.19 4.48 7.98
CA ILE A 84 -15.98 3.35 7.53
C ILE A 84 -15.49 2.86 6.16
N PHE A 85 -15.27 3.77 5.21
CA PHE A 85 -14.74 3.44 3.90
C PHE A 85 -13.37 2.80 3.97
N MET A 86 -12.48 3.34 4.82
CA MET A 86 -11.13 2.79 5.02
C MET A 86 -11.19 1.35 5.55
N VAL A 87 -12.05 1.07 6.53
CA VAL A 87 -12.22 -0.29 7.08
C VAL A 87 -12.74 -1.25 6.01
N ILE A 88 -13.76 -0.85 5.26
CA ILE A 88 -14.32 -1.68 4.17
C ILE A 88 -13.26 -1.93 3.09
N SER A 89 -12.52 -0.90 2.69
CA SER A 89 -11.45 -1.01 1.68
C SER A 89 -10.35 -1.96 2.14
N LEU A 90 -9.92 -1.90 3.41
CA LEU A 90 -8.91 -2.80 3.97
C LEU A 90 -9.42 -4.25 4.05
N LEU A 91 -10.70 -4.48 4.37
CA LEU A 91 -11.28 -5.82 4.36
C LEU A 91 -11.33 -6.40 2.94
N LEU A 92 -11.72 -5.60 1.95
CA LEU A 92 -11.72 -6.02 0.55
C LEU A 92 -10.31 -6.26 0.01
N GLN A 93 -9.34 -5.43 0.43
CA GLN A 93 -7.92 -5.65 0.13
C GLN A 93 -7.42 -6.94 0.75
N ALA A 94 -7.73 -7.21 2.02
CA ALA A 94 -7.36 -8.45 2.71
C ALA A 94 -7.88 -9.70 1.99
N LEU A 95 -9.14 -9.67 1.54
CA LEU A 95 -9.74 -10.71 0.72
C LEU A 95 -8.96 -10.89 -0.59
N SER A 96 -8.69 -9.78 -1.29
CA SER A 96 -7.95 -9.80 -2.56
C SER A 96 -6.56 -10.38 -2.41
N GLU A 97 -5.80 -9.94 -1.41
CA GLU A 97 -4.44 -10.41 -1.15
C GLU A 97 -4.40 -11.91 -0.84
N TYR A 98 -5.29 -12.39 0.05
CA TYR A 98 -5.38 -13.82 0.34
C TYR A 98 -5.65 -14.65 -0.92
N ALA A 99 -6.67 -14.26 -1.69
CA ALA A 99 -7.08 -14.98 -2.88
C ALA A 99 -5.97 -14.99 -3.96
N MET A 100 -5.28 -13.87 -4.17
CA MET A 100 -4.17 -13.78 -5.13
C MET A 100 -2.99 -14.65 -4.69
N ILE A 101 -2.59 -14.61 -3.41
CA ILE A 101 -1.48 -15.41 -2.88
C ILE A 101 -1.80 -16.89 -2.97
N LYS A 102 -3.00 -17.30 -2.57
CA LYS A 102 -3.43 -18.70 -2.66
C LYS A 102 -3.46 -19.18 -4.10
N GLY A 103 -4.02 -18.39 -5.02
CA GLY A 103 -4.05 -18.71 -6.44
C GLY A 103 -2.65 -18.77 -7.06
N ALA A 104 -1.73 -17.89 -6.66
CA ALA A 104 -0.35 -17.94 -7.10
C ALA A 104 0.39 -19.18 -6.60
N LEU A 105 0.17 -19.60 -5.35
CA LEU A 105 0.71 -20.85 -4.81
C LEU A 105 0.20 -22.06 -5.60
N MET A 106 -1.10 -22.16 -5.87
CA MET A 106 -1.68 -23.25 -6.65
C MET A 106 -1.12 -23.27 -8.07
N ALA A 107 -0.94 -22.10 -8.69
CA ALA A 107 -0.35 -21.98 -10.02
C ALA A 107 1.12 -22.43 -10.05
N GLU A 108 1.93 -22.10 -9.03
CA GLU A 108 3.33 -22.57 -8.90
C GLU A 108 3.41 -24.10 -8.71
N GLU A 109 2.43 -24.68 -8.00
CA GLU A 109 2.32 -26.12 -7.83
C GLU A 109 1.72 -26.85 -9.03
N GLY A 110 1.37 -26.13 -10.11
CA GLY A 110 0.73 -26.68 -11.31
C GLY A 110 -0.71 -27.17 -11.08
N ARG A 111 -1.36 -26.73 -10.02
CA ARG A 111 -2.77 -27.07 -9.70
C ARG A 111 -3.72 -26.09 -10.36
N GLU A 112 -4.83 -26.62 -10.86
CA GLU A 112 -5.93 -25.78 -11.34
C GLU A 112 -6.65 -25.11 -10.17
N TYR A 113 -7.13 -23.88 -10.37
CA TYR A 113 -7.90 -23.13 -9.40
C TYR A 113 -9.10 -22.44 -10.03
N SER A 114 -10.17 -22.35 -9.26
CA SER A 114 -11.36 -21.55 -9.59
C SER A 114 -11.28 -20.19 -8.87
N LEU A 115 -11.59 -19.10 -9.57
CA LEU A 115 -11.67 -17.78 -8.94
C LEU A 115 -12.73 -17.71 -7.84
N VAL A 116 -13.84 -18.44 -8.02
CA VAL A 116 -14.93 -18.50 -7.04
C VAL A 116 -14.45 -19.15 -5.74
N ASP A 117 -13.70 -20.25 -5.84
CA ASP A 117 -13.17 -20.95 -4.67
C ASP A 117 -12.14 -20.09 -3.93
N LEU A 118 -11.26 -19.37 -4.69
CA LEU A 118 -10.30 -18.45 -4.10
C LEU A 118 -10.98 -17.29 -3.35
N ILE A 119 -12.05 -16.73 -3.90
CA ILE A 119 -12.82 -15.67 -3.24
C ILE A 119 -13.52 -16.23 -2.00
N TYR A 120 -14.09 -17.42 -2.07
CA TYR A 120 -14.75 -18.07 -0.93
C TYR A 120 -13.75 -18.34 0.21
N GLU A 121 -12.58 -18.92 -0.09
CA GLU A 121 -11.51 -19.09 0.89
C GLU A 121 -11.04 -17.73 1.46
N GLY A 122 -10.93 -16.70 0.59
CA GLY A 122 -10.57 -15.35 1.01
C GLY A 122 -11.58 -14.74 2.00
N ILE A 123 -12.89 -14.97 1.80
CA ILE A 123 -13.93 -14.53 2.75
C ILE A 123 -13.76 -15.20 4.11
N MET A 124 -13.45 -16.51 4.13
CA MET A 124 -13.24 -17.24 5.38
C MET A 124 -12.04 -16.75 6.19
N HIS A 125 -11.02 -16.20 5.52
CA HIS A 125 -9.78 -15.73 6.14
C HIS A 125 -9.67 -14.19 6.22
N VAL A 126 -10.68 -13.44 5.74
CA VAL A 126 -10.60 -11.98 5.59
C VAL A 126 -10.25 -11.27 6.88
N PHE A 127 -10.81 -11.69 8.01
CA PHE A 127 -10.57 -11.07 9.32
C PHE A 127 -9.12 -11.27 9.81
N GLN A 128 -8.61 -12.48 9.64
CA GLN A 128 -7.24 -12.81 10.06
C GLN A 128 -6.20 -12.08 9.20
N VAL A 129 -6.44 -12.00 7.88
CA VAL A 129 -5.59 -11.24 6.97
C VAL A 129 -5.68 -9.74 7.26
N PHE A 130 -6.88 -9.22 7.48
CA PHE A 130 -7.08 -7.83 7.90
C PHE A 130 -6.29 -7.51 9.18
N LEU A 131 -6.38 -8.36 10.22
CA LEU A 131 -5.62 -8.19 11.44
C LEU A 131 -4.10 -8.28 11.20
N THR A 132 -3.66 -9.17 10.31
CA THR A 132 -2.26 -9.27 9.91
C THR A 132 -1.79 -7.95 9.28
N ILE A 133 -2.52 -7.42 8.31
CA ILE A 133 -2.21 -6.14 7.65
C ILE A 133 -2.21 -4.99 8.67
N LEU A 134 -3.19 -4.95 9.56
CA LEU A 134 -3.31 -3.90 10.58
C LEU A 134 -2.13 -3.92 11.55
N ILE A 135 -1.80 -5.09 12.11
CA ILE A 135 -0.69 -5.22 13.08
C ILE A 135 0.65 -4.89 12.43
N VAL A 136 0.91 -5.45 11.25
CA VAL A 136 2.14 -5.16 10.50
C VAL A 136 2.20 -3.69 10.09
N GLY A 137 1.07 -3.09 9.71
CA GLY A 137 0.97 -1.67 9.42
C GLY A 137 1.30 -0.78 10.62
N ILE A 138 0.77 -1.11 11.82
CA ILE A 138 1.09 -0.38 13.07
C ILE A 138 2.58 -0.49 13.40
N ILE A 139 3.17 -1.70 13.30
CA ILE A 139 4.60 -1.89 13.55
C ILE A 139 5.44 -1.10 12.52
N SER A 140 5.08 -1.17 11.24
CA SER A 140 5.74 -0.44 10.17
C SER A 140 5.70 1.07 10.41
N PHE A 141 4.52 1.59 10.79
CA PHE A 141 4.35 3.00 11.13
C PHE A 141 5.21 3.40 12.33
N ALA A 142 5.24 2.59 13.39
CA ALA A 142 6.07 2.86 14.56
C ALA A 142 7.56 2.89 14.20
N VAL A 143 8.02 1.95 13.38
CA VAL A 143 9.43 1.88 12.93
C VAL A 143 9.80 3.13 12.11
N LEU A 144 8.95 3.58 11.21
CA LEU A 144 9.19 4.78 10.38
C LEU A 144 9.05 6.07 11.20
N SER A 145 8.17 6.12 12.20
CA SER A 145 7.96 7.31 13.02
C SER A 145 9.14 7.64 13.94
N ILE A 146 9.95 6.65 14.35
CA ILE A 146 11.08 6.87 15.26
C ILE A 146 12.13 7.84 14.67
N PRO A 147 12.69 7.60 13.48
CA PRO A 147 13.65 8.54 12.89
C PRO A 147 13.02 9.91 12.60
N LEU A 148 11.79 9.93 12.06
CA LEU A 148 11.05 11.17 11.79
C LEU A 148 10.91 12.02 13.05
N PHE A 149 10.56 11.41 14.19
CA PHE A 149 10.44 12.12 15.46
C PHE A 149 11.81 12.63 15.95
N VAL A 150 12.84 11.77 15.94
CA VAL A 150 14.18 12.16 16.40
C VAL A 150 14.75 13.32 15.56
N PHE A 151 14.71 13.18 14.23
CA PHE A 151 15.19 14.24 13.34
C PHE A 151 14.30 15.48 13.38
N GLY A 152 12.99 15.34 13.58
CA GLY A 152 12.05 16.44 13.76
C GLY A 152 12.43 17.30 14.97
N VAL A 153 12.72 16.68 16.11
CA VAL A 153 13.20 17.37 17.32
C VAL A 153 14.56 18.04 17.07
N LEU A 154 15.50 17.35 16.43
CA LEU A 154 16.82 17.93 16.11
C LEU A 154 16.71 19.12 15.15
N LEU A 155 15.84 19.05 14.15
CA LEU A 155 15.58 20.15 13.23
C LEU A 155 14.97 21.35 13.93
N PHE A 156 14.05 21.12 14.85
CA PHE A 156 13.44 22.18 15.65
C PHE A 156 14.50 22.90 16.51
N ILE A 157 15.34 22.14 17.24
CA ILE A 157 16.40 22.70 18.11
C ILE A 157 17.48 23.43 17.30
N SER A 158 17.82 22.94 16.09
CA SER A 158 18.87 23.52 15.24
C SER A 158 18.41 24.68 14.36
N GLY A 159 17.16 25.12 14.46
CA GLY A 159 16.60 26.17 13.62
C GLY A 159 16.49 25.79 12.13
N GLY A 160 16.30 24.50 11.82
CA GLY A 160 16.06 24.02 10.45
C GLY A 160 17.34 23.75 9.65
N ASN A 161 18.39 23.24 10.28
CA ASN A 161 19.68 22.97 9.61
C ASN A 161 19.50 21.99 8.41
N PRO A 162 19.84 22.40 7.16
CA PRO A 162 19.64 21.58 5.97
C PRO A 162 20.45 20.28 5.96
N ALA A 163 21.58 20.21 6.68
CA ALA A 163 22.36 18.98 6.82
C ALA A 163 21.57 17.88 7.56
N LEU A 164 20.74 18.25 8.55
CA LEU A 164 19.87 17.30 9.25
C LEU A 164 18.73 16.81 8.36
N VAL A 165 18.21 17.66 7.48
CA VAL A 165 17.22 17.26 6.46
C VAL A 165 17.83 16.20 5.53
N PHE A 166 19.06 16.46 5.06
CA PHE A 166 19.76 15.50 4.21
C PHE A 166 19.99 14.16 4.92
N LEU A 167 20.45 14.19 6.19
CA LEU A 167 20.64 12.99 7.00
C LEU A 167 19.34 12.23 7.25
N LEU A 168 18.23 12.95 7.47
CA LEU A 168 16.91 12.33 7.59
C LEU A 168 16.58 11.50 6.34
N PHE A 169 16.72 12.09 5.14
CA PHE A 169 16.44 11.36 3.90
C PHE A 169 17.39 10.16 3.70
N LEU A 170 18.66 10.31 4.08
CA LEU A 170 19.64 9.23 3.98
C LEU A 170 19.28 8.01 4.85
N VAL A 171 18.64 8.23 6.00
CA VAL A 171 18.18 7.17 6.90
C VAL A 171 16.80 6.67 6.50
N GLU A 172 15.88 7.59 6.20
CA GLU A 172 14.46 7.27 5.99
C GLU A 172 14.22 6.50 4.69
N ILE A 173 14.89 6.88 3.58
CA ILE A 173 14.68 6.20 2.31
C ILE A 173 15.02 4.70 2.38
N PRO A 174 16.21 4.26 2.84
CA PRO A 174 16.50 2.84 3.00
C PRO A 174 15.55 2.13 3.98
N LEU A 175 15.12 2.82 5.04
CA LEU A 175 14.21 2.26 6.02
C LEU A 175 12.81 2.05 5.44
N VAL A 176 12.27 3.00 4.68
CA VAL A 176 10.99 2.86 3.95
C VAL A 176 11.07 1.68 2.99
N LEU A 177 12.14 1.59 2.19
CA LEU A 177 12.32 0.48 1.25
C LEU A 177 12.42 -0.87 1.97
N PHE A 178 13.11 -0.92 3.11
CA PHE A 178 13.17 -2.11 3.95
C PHE A 178 11.78 -2.51 4.47
N VAL A 179 11.02 -1.55 4.98
CA VAL A 179 9.66 -1.79 5.50
C VAL A 179 8.72 -2.27 4.39
N ILE A 180 8.79 -1.69 3.18
CA ILE A 180 8.01 -2.15 2.03
C ILE A 180 8.33 -3.63 1.72
N GLY A 181 9.63 -3.98 1.62
CA GLY A 181 10.04 -5.35 1.37
C GLY A 181 9.66 -6.32 2.50
N ALA A 182 9.78 -5.90 3.76
CA ALA A 182 9.42 -6.73 4.91
C ALA A 182 7.91 -6.96 5.00
N SER A 183 7.12 -5.88 4.94
CA SER A 183 5.66 -5.95 5.11
C SER A 183 4.98 -6.73 3.99
N SER A 184 5.52 -6.70 2.76
CA SER A 184 4.97 -7.47 1.64
C SER A 184 4.95 -8.98 1.89
N MET A 185 5.85 -9.51 2.74
CA MET A 185 5.89 -10.94 3.09
C MET A 185 4.88 -11.35 4.17
N ALA A 186 4.24 -10.42 4.86
CA ALA A 186 3.43 -10.72 6.05
C ALA A 186 2.21 -11.60 5.72
N VAL A 187 1.42 -11.21 4.72
CA VAL A 187 0.24 -11.98 4.30
C VAL A 187 0.63 -13.32 3.68
N PRO A 188 1.66 -13.43 2.81
CA PRO A 188 2.19 -14.72 2.37
C PRO A 188 2.55 -15.69 3.52
N ILE A 189 3.25 -15.21 4.54
CA ILE A 189 3.59 -16.03 5.72
C ILE A 189 2.31 -16.48 6.43
N TYR A 190 1.31 -15.60 6.60
CA TYR A 190 0.02 -15.98 7.15
C TYR A 190 -0.65 -17.08 6.32
N VAL A 191 -0.74 -16.92 5.00
CA VAL A 191 -1.39 -17.90 4.11
C VAL A 191 -0.75 -19.27 4.19
N MET A 192 0.58 -19.33 4.36
CA MET A 192 1.32 -20.60 4.47
C MET A 192 1.30 -21.21 5.86
N SER A 193 1.28 -20.40 6.93
CA SER A 193 1.35 -20.87 8.32
C SER A 193 0.00 -20.93 9.02
N ASN A 194 -1.02 -20.27 8.49
CA ASN A 194 -2.33 -20.02 9.09
C ASN A 194 -2.22 -19.40 10.51
N SER A 195 -1.21 -18.56 10.74
CA SER A 195 -0.92 -17.96 12.05
C SER A 195 -0.55 -16.48 11.91
N ILE A 196 -1.32 -15.61 12.60
CA ILE A 196 -1.05 -14.17 12.63
C ILE A 196 0.29 -13.88 13.32
N SER A 197 0.61 -14.61 14.40
CA SER A 197 1.89 -14.43 15.10
C SER A 197 3.09 -14.82 14.23
N ALA A 198 2.95 -15.85 13.39
CA ALA A 198 3.99 -16.23 12.45
C ALA A 198 4.25 -15.17 11.37
N SER A 199 3.23 -14.40 10.97
CA SER A 199 3.40 -13.35 9.98
C SER A 199 4.34 -12.23 10.43
N LEU A 200 4.50 -12.01 11.74
CA LEU A 200 5.45 -11.05 12.29
C LEU A 200 6.92 -11.46 12.06
N ALA A 201 7.17 -12.72 11.74
CA ALA A 201 8.50 -13.17 11.33
C ALA A 201 8.98 -12.50 10.03
N CYS A 202 8.11 -11.83 9.27
CA CYS A 202 8.47 -11.05 8.09
C CYS A 202 9.58 -10.04 8.38
N PHE A 203 9.53 -9.34 9.52
CA PHE A 203 10.57 -8.39 9.93
C PHE A 203 11.88 -9.08 10.29
N SER A 204 11.82 -10.20 11.00
CA SER A 204 13.02 -10.99 11.36
C SER A 204 13.70 -11.56 10.11
N LEU A 205 12.93 -12.14 9.20
CA LEU A 205 13.42 -12.69 7.93
C LEU A 205 14.02 -11.58 7.05
N ALA A 206 13.34 -10.43 6.96
CA ALA A 206 13.82 -9.27 6.24
C ALA A 206 15.10 -8.72 6.84
N PHE A 207 15.22 -8.68 8.17
CA PHE A 207 16.40 -8.16 8.85
C PHE A 207 17.63 -9.05 8.64
N ARG A 208 17.47 -10.37 8.62
CA ARG A 208 18.55 -11.31 8.26
C ARG A 208 18.99 -11.14 6.80
N ASN A 209 18.05 -10.81 5.92
CA ASN A 209 18.26 -10.62 4.49
C ASN A 209 18.06 -9.16 4.06
N LYS A 210 18.56 -8.21 4.87
CA LYS A 210 18.27 -6.77 4.73
C LYS A 210 18.54 -6.21 3.34
N LEU A 211 19.63 -6.61 2.68
CA LEU A 211 19.97 -6.12 1.35
C LEU A 211 18.93 -6.60 0.30
N SER A 212 18.51 -7.86 0.37
CA SER A 212 17.46 -8.38 -0.50
C SER A 212 16.13 -7.69 -0.25
N SER A 213 15.77 -7.46 1.01
CA SER A 213 14.51 -6.78 1.38
C SER A 213 14.47 -5.33 0.90
N VAL A 214 15.57 -4.57 1.09
CA VAL A 214 15.68 -3.19 0.60
C VAL A 214 15.63 -3.14 -0.93
N THR A 215 16.39 -4.03 -1.60
CA THR A 215 16.39 -4.09 -3.09
C THR A 215 15.01 -4.44 -3.64
N PHE A 216 14.31 -5.40 -3.02
CA PHE A 216 12.97 -5.77 -3.43
C PHE A 216 11.98 -4.61 -3.19
N GLY A 217 12.05 -3.96 -2.02
CA GLY A 217 11.26 -2.77 -1.73
C GLY A 217 11.49 -1.64 -2.71
N ALA A 218 12.75 -1.43 -3.16
CA ALA A 218 13.08 -0.46 -4.20
C ALA A 218 12.45 -0.82 -5.56
N LEU A 219 12.52 -2.09 -5.98
CA LEU A 219 11.88 -2.55 -7.21
C LEU A 219 10.36 -2.38 -7.17
N LEU A 220 9.72 -2.72 -6.05
CA LEU A 220 8.29 -2.47 -5.84
C LEU A 220 7.96 -0.98 -5.88
N ALA A 221 8.68 -0.15 -5.11
CA ALA A 221 8.42 1.29 -5.02
C ALA A 221 8.53 1.97 -6.39
N VAL A 222 9.57 1.66 -7.16
CA VAL A 222 9.76 2.19 -8.52
C VAL A 222 8.64 1.73 -9.45
N SER A 223 8.27 0.44 -9.40
CA SER A 223 7.18 -0.09 -10.23
C SER A 223 5.83 0.54 -9.90
N ILE A 224 5.52 0.68 -8.61
CA ILE A 224 4.29 1.33 -8.12
C ILE A 224 4.28 2.80 -8.55
N PHE A 225 5.41 3.51 -8.40
CA PHE A 225 5.51 4.90 -8.83
C PHE A 225 5.15 5.07 -10.31
N PHE A 226 5.72 4.27 -11.20
CA PHE A 226 5.41 4.35 -12.63
C PHE A 226 3.97 3.94 -12.95
N LEU A 227 3.45 2.90 -12.31
CA LEU A 227 2.07 2.44 -12.49
C LEU A 227 1.03 3.42 -11.95
N LEU A 228 1.39 4.30 -11.02
CA LEU A 228 0.53 5.39 -10.54
C LEU A 228 0.75 6.67 -11.33
N ALA A 229 1.99 7.12 -11.49
CA ALA A 229 2.31 8.42 -12.06
C ALA A 229 1.93 8.53 -13.55
N VAL A 230 2.18 7.47 -14.33
CA VAL A 230 1.90 7.50 -15.77
C VAL A 230 0.40 7.62 -16.04
N PRO A 231 -0.47 6.71 -15.51
CA PRO A 231 -1.91 6.85 -15.71
C PRO A 231 -2.48 8.14 -15.11
N ALA A 232 -2.04 8.53 -13.91
CA ALA A 232 -2.50 9.75 -13.25
C ALA A 232 -2.20 11.00 -14.09
N SER A 233 -1.03 11.07 -14.75
CA SER A 233 -0.68 12.16 -15.64
C SER A 233 -1.62 12.27 -16.84
N PHE A 234 -1.92 11.14 -17.50
CA PHE A 234 -2.87 11.12 -18.63
C PHE A 234 -4.29 11.49 -18.20
N ILE A 235 -4.74 10.92 -17.08
CA ILE A 235 -6.07 11.21 -16.53
C ILE A 235 -6.17 12.67 -16.09
N GLY A 236 -5.13 13.20 -15.44
CA GLY A 236 -5.05 14.61 -15.05
C GLY A 236 -5.18 15.58 -16.23
N VAL A 237 -4.59 15.25 -17.37
CA VAL A 237 -4.75 16.04 -18.60
C VAL A 237 -6.17 15.95 -19.16
N LEU A 238 -6.76 14.74 -19.17
CA LEU A 238 -8.12 14.52 -19.71
C LEU A 238 -9.21 15.20 -18.88
N PHE A 239 -9.04 15.28 -17.57
CA PHE A 239 -10.02 15.83 -16.63
C PHE A 239 -9.54 17.11 -15.94
N PHE A 240 -8.58 17.83 -16.58
CA PHE A 240 -8.05 19.06 -16.02
C PHE A 240 -9.17 20.07 -15.69
N GLY A 241 -9.18 20.55 -14.44
CA GLY A 241 -10.17 21.51 -13.93
C GLY A 241 -11.58 20.91 -13.67
N ARG A 242 -11.76 19.60 -13.80
CA ARG A 242 -13.02 18.92 -13.48
C ARG A 242 -12.92 18.22 -12.12
N THR A 243 -13.80 18.61 -11.21
CA THR A 243 -13.89 18.01 -9.84
C THR A 243 -15.26 17.37 -9.59
N ASP A 244 -16.10 17.29 -10.64
CA ASP A 244 -17.42 16.68 -10.51
C ASP A 244 -17.35 15.15 -10.27
N PHE A 245 -18.43 14.60 -9.70
CA PHE A 245 -18.51 13.17 -9.37
C PHE A 245 -18.26 12.26 -10.59
N MET A 246 -18.79 12.62 -11.77
CA MET A 246 -18.65 11.79 -12.96
C MET A 246 -17.22 11.78 -13.49
N ALA A 247 -16.52 12.92 -13.45
CA ALA A 247 -15.13 13.02 -13.83
C ALA A 247 -14.26 12.15 -12.91
N ASN A 248 -14.46 12.24 -11.58
CA ASN A 248 -13.76 11.42 -10.60
C ASN A 248 -14.08 9.92 -10.74
N LEU A 249 -15.33 9.56 -11.00
CA LEU A 249 -15.73 8.18 -11.23
C LEU A 249 -15.03 7.59 -12.46
N ILE A 250 -15.05 8.29 -13.59
CA ILE A 250 -14.38 7.83 -14.81
C ILE A 250 -12.87 7.74 -14.58
N ALA A 251 -12.27 8.72 -13.90
CA ALA A 251 -10.85 8.72 -13.56
C ALA A 251 -10.48 7.48 -12.72
N ASN A 252 -11.26 7.15 -11.69
CA ASN A 252 -11.05 5.96 -10.85
C ASN A 252 -11.21 4.66 -11.64
N LEU A 253 -12.21 4.58 -12.52
CA LEU A 253 -12.41 3.40 -13.37
C LEU A 253 -11.24 3.21 -14.36
N LEU A 254 -10.70 4.29 -14.92
CA LEU A 254 -9.52 4.23 -15.80
C LEU A 254 -8.24 3.83 -15.01
N GLN A 255 -8.16 4.15 -13.72
CA GLN A 255 -7.05 3.74 -12.85
C GLN A 255 -7.17 2.30 -12.33
N ALA A 256 -8.38 1.73 -12.30
CA ALA A 256 -8.63 0.42 -11.71
C ALA A 256 -7.72 -0.72 -12.24
N PRO A 257 -7.41 -0.85 -13.55
CA PRO A 257 -6.50 -1.87 -14.05
C PRO A 257 -5.07 -1.73 -13.50
N PHE A 258 -4.58 -0.49 -13.36
CA PHE A 258 -3.24 -0.21 -12.82
C PHE A 258 -3.19 -0.52 -11.32
N GLN A 259 -4.23 -0.17 -10.57
CA GLN A 259 -4.37 -0.53 -9.16
C GLN A 259 -4.40 -2.06 -8.97
N ALA A 260 -5.07 -2.80 -9.85
CA ALA A 260 -5.08 -4.26 -9.83
C ALA A 260 -3.68 -4.86 -10.04
N ILE A 261 -2.90 -4.31 -10.97
CA ILE A 261 -1.51 -4.73 -11.21
C ILE A 261 -0.65 -4.42 -9.97
N ILE A 262 -0.80 -3.24 -9.37
CA ILE A 262 -0.06 -2.86 -8.16
C ILE A 262 -0.36 -3.83 -7.01
N GLN A 263 -1.62 -4.14 -6.76
CA GLN A 263 -2.01 -5.09 -5.72
C GLN A 263 -1.40 -6.48 -5.97
N ALA A 264 -1.43 -6.94 -7.22
CA ALA A 264 -0.82 -8.21 -7.60
C ALA A 264 0.71 -8.21 -7.43
N LEU A 265 1.39 -7.12 -7.80
CA LEU A 265 2.84 -6.97 -7.58
C LEU A 265 3.20 -7.03 -6.10
N VAL A 266 2.41 -6.42 -5.22
CA VAL A 266 2.66 -6.45 -3.77
C VAL A 266 2.37 -7.85 -3.22
N ALA A 267 1.20 -8.42 -3.49
CA ALA A 267 0.77 -9.69 -2.91
C ALA A 267 1.59 -10.89 -3.42
N ILE A 268 1.69 -11.05 -4.74
CA ILE A 268 2.44 -12.15 -5.37
C ILE A 268 3.94 -11.91 -5.23
N GLY A 269 4.37 -10.65 -5.30
CA GLY A 269 5.78 -10.30 -5.11
C GLY A 269 6.28 -10.60 -3.70
N GLY A 270 5.47 -10.28 -2.68
CA GLY A 270 5.77 -10.64 -1.30
C GLY A 270 5.86 -12.16 -1.10
N LEU A 271 5.00 -12.95 -1.78
CA LEU A 271 5.07 -14.40 -1.78
C LEU A 271 6.39 -14.89 -2.40
N MET A 272 6.76 -14.40 -3.58
CA MET A 272 7.99 -14.83 -4.26
C MET A 272 9.24 -14.46 -3.46
N LEU A 273 9.24 -13.28 -2.81
CA LEU A 273 10.32 -12.88 -1.92
C LEU A 273 10.41 -13.83 -0.71
N TYR A 274 9.28 -14.14 -0.08
CA TYR A 274 9.26 -15.06 1.05
C TYR A 274 9.78 -16.45 0.68
N LEU A 275 9.35 -17.01 -0.44
CA LEU A 275 9.82 -18.32 -0.92
C LEU A 275 11.34 -18.32 -1.15
N GLU A 276 11.86 -17.32 -1.86
CA GLU A 276 13.28 -17.19 -2.16
C GLU A 276 14.15 -17.07 -0.89
N LEU A 277 13.69 -16.29 0.11
CA LEU A 277 14.44 -16.10 1.35
C LEU A 277 14.34 -17.31 2.27
N SER A 278 13.20 -18.01 2.29
CA SER A 278 13.01 -19.21 3.12
C SER A 278 13.78 -20.41 2.58
N GLU A 279 13.90 -20.56 1.25
CA GLU A 279 14.74 -21.58 0.63
C GLU A 279 16.21 -21.36 0.99
N LYS A 280 16.68 -20.12 0.88
CA LYS A 280 18.06 -19.76 1.24
C LYS A 280 18.39 -20.06 2.70
N GLU A 281 17.50 -19.74 3.65
CA GLU A 281 17.72 -20.08 5.07
C GLU A 281 17.80 -21.60 5.31
N LYS A 282 17.06 -22.41 4.55
CA LYS A 282 17.13 -23.87 4.63
C LYS A 282 18.47 -24.40 4.12
N GLU A 283 18.95 -23.88 2.99
CA GLU A 283 20.26 -24.25 2.44
C GLU A 283 21.40 -23.87 3.39
N GLU A 284 21.40 -22.66 3.95
CA GLU A 284 22.41 -22.23 4.93
C GLU A 284 22.45 -23.14 6.16
N LYS A 285 21.30 -23.51 6.70
CA LYS A 285 21.23 -24.44 7.83
C LYS A 285 21.71 -25.86 7.50
N LEU A 286 21.43 -26.36 6.31
CA LEU A 286 21.95 -27.67 5.87
C LEU A 286 23.47 -27.67 5.80
N LEU A 287 24.07 -26.60 5.29
CA LEU A 287 25.53 -26.45 5.22
C LEU A 287 26.19 -26.36 6.60
N GLU A 288 25.51 -25.75 7.60
CA GLU A 288 26.00 -25.68 8.98
C GLU A 288 26.01 -27.04 9.69
N PHE A 289 25.17 -27.99 9.26
CA PHE A 289 25.13 -29.36 9.83
C PHE A 289 26.12 -30.34 9.16
N GLU A 290 26.70 -29.98 8.01
CA GLU A 290 27.68 -30.81 7.29
C GLU A 290 29.14 -30.55 7.73
N PHE A 291 29.39 -29.58 8.61
CA PHE A 291 30.67 -29.27 9.21
C PHE A 291 30.63 -29.46 10.74
#